data_a9358eb4609f56cd2b2a31de892973f1
#
_entry.id   a9358eb4609f56cd2b2a31de892973f1
#
_cell.length_a   1.000
_cell.length_b   1.000
_cell.length_c   1.000
_cell.angle_alpha   90.00
_cell.angle_beta   90.00
_cell.angle_gamma   90.00
#
_symmetry.space_group_name_H-M   'P 1'
#
loop_
_entity.id
_entity.type
_entity.pdbx_description
1 polymer ?
#
loop_
_entity_poly.entity_id
_entity_poly.type
_entity_poly.pdbx_seq_one_letter_code
_entity_poly.pdbx_strand_id
1 'polypeptide(L)'
;MINFIKANRFFLGCLTIIFLSSFVASLVQSSFTKVEIELKELKTDNGQSLIYDLYKPKIANKDNKVPFVIVVPGFQRSKEALSNIAIELSRRGMAVALIDPYAQGMSSSSVSRIAATTQGYGMFALVDHAYDGNFPFVDTEKIASTGHSMGGNAAIRGADYFGKQAIEENKESKLHSCLLYTSDAA
;
A
#
# COMPACT_ATOMS: atom_id res chain seq x y z
N MET A 1 42.45 -20.73 -6.25
CA MET A 1 40.99 -20.85 -6.12
C MET A 1 40.58 -21.91 -5.09
N ILE A 2 40.98 -23.15 -5.20
CA ILE A 2 40.62 -24.26 -4.29
C ILE A 2 40.98 -23.98 -2.83
N ASN A 3 42.19 -23.44 -2.55
CA ASN A 3 42.66 -23.12 -1.20
C ASN A 3 41.86 -21.97 -0.57
N PHE A 4 41.40 -20.98 -1.36
CA PHE A 4 40.55 -19.91 -0.89
C PHE A 4 39.18 -20.45 -0.45
N ILE A 5 38.59 -21.35 -1.24
CA ILE A 5 37.31 -21.99 -0.91
C ILE A 5 37.41 -22.83 0.35
N LYS A 6 38.51 -23.61 0.51
CA LYS A 6 38.71 -24.41 1.72
C LYS A 6 38.88 -23.56 2.98
N ALA A 7 39.66 -22.46 2.90
CA ALA A 7 39.88 -21.54 4.02
C ALA A 7 38.62 -20.79 4.45
N ASN A 8 37.72 -20.50 3.49
CA ASN A 8 36.53 -19.67 3.73
C ASN A 8 35.19 -20.44 3.64
N ARG A 9 35.26 -21.81 3.70
CA ARG A 9 34.07 -22.65 3.51
C ARG A 9 32.87 -22.29 4.43
N PHE A 10 33.17 -21.97 5.68
CA PHE A 10 32.12 -21.55 6.63
C PHE A 10 31.47 -20.23 6.21
N PHE A 11 32.24 -19.21 5.89
CA PHE A 11 31.80 -17.93 5.42
C PHE A 11 30.99 -18.04 4.12
N LEU A 12 31.49 -18.82 3.16
CA LEU A 12 30.77 -19.08 1.89
C LEU A 12 29.46 -19.83 2.13
N GLY A 13 29.43 -20.76 3.08
CA GLY A 13 28.19 -21.44 3.49
C GLY A 13 27.17 -20.48 4.06
N CYS A 14 27.57 -19.58 4.95
CA CYS A 14 26.70 -18.54 5.50
C CYS A 14 26.12 -17.62 4.39
N LEU A 15 26.96 -17.16 3.47
CA LEU A 15 26.50 -16.34 2.34
C LEU A 15 25.51 -17.09 1.47
N THR A 16 25.77 -18.36 1.16
CA THR A 16 24.84 -19.18 0.37
C THR A 16 23.49 -19.31 1.05
N ILE A 17 23.46 -19.54 2.37
CA ILE A 17 22.22 -19.63 3.14
C ILE A 17 21.47 -18.28 3.09
N ILE A 18 22.17 -17.15 3.26
CA ILE A 18 21.56 -15.83 3.20
C ILE A 18 20.92 -15.60 1.82
N PHE A 19 21.62 -15.87 0.73
CA PHE A 19 21.10 -15.71 -0.62
C PHE A 19 19.89 -16.61 -0.89
N LEU A 20 19.97 -17.89 -0.51
CA LEU A 20 18.86 -18.83 -0.68
C LEU A 20 17.63 -18.41 0.14
N SER A 21 17.85 -18.01 1.40
CA SER A 21 16.75 -17.55 2.27
C SER A 21 16.11 -16.28 1.71
N SER A 22 16.89 -15.31 1.24
CA SER A 22 16.40 -14.08 0.63
C SER A 22 15.61 -14.37 -0.66
N PHE A 23 16.11 -15.29 -1.48
CA PHE A 23 15.40 -15.72 -2.69
C PHE A 23 14.07 -16.38 -2.39
N VAL A 24 14.03 -17.32 -1.43
CA VAL A 24 12.78 -17.97 -1.00
C VAL A 24 11.81 -16.95 -0.40
N ALA A 25 12.30 -16.02 0.43
CA ALA A 25 11.48 -14.95 1.00
C ALA A 25 10.85 -14.08 -0.11
N SER A 26 11.61 -13.72 -1.13
CA SER A 26 11.11 -12.96 -2.29
C SER A 26 10.01 -13.73 -3.05
N LEU A 27 10.20 -15.03 -3.28
CA LEU A 27 9.16 -15.86 -3.91
C LEU A 27 7.89 -15.93 -3.08
N VAL A 28 8.00 -16.05 -1.76
CA VAL A 28 6.84 -16.08 -0.86
C VAL A 28 6.14 -14.71 -0.83
N GLN A 29 6.89 -13.62 -0.73
CA GLN A 29 6.34 -12.26 -0.73
C GLN A 29 5.60 -11.92 -2.03
N SER A 30 6.13 -12.33 -3.18
CA SER A 30 5.49 -12.14 -4.48
C SER A 30 4.44 -13.20 -4.81
N SER A 31 4.09 -14.08 -3.86
CA SER A 31 3.20 -15.23 -4.09
C SER A 31 3.64 -16.06 -5.31
N PHE A 32 4.92 -16.44 -5.33
CA PHE A 32 5.54 -17.16 -6.44
C PHE A 32 5.36 -16.42 -7.78
N THR A 33 5.68 -15.12 -7.77
CA THR A 33 5.60 -14.21 -8.92
C THR A 33 4.18 -13.93 -9.45
N LYS A 34 3.14 -14.25 -8.72
CA LYS A 34 1.74 -13.91 -9.09
C LYS A 34 1.37 -12.46 -8.78
N VAL A 35 2.13 -11.81 -7.91
CA VAL A 35 1.96 -10.41 -7.52
C VAL A 35 3.24 -9.65 -7.89
N GLU A 36 3.08 -8.56 -8.60
CA GLU A 36 4.13 -7.57 -8.86
C GLU A 36 4.11 -6.53 -7.75
N ILE A 37 5.28 -6.19 -7.20
CA ILE A 37 5.41 -5.19 -6.14
C ILE A 37 6.32 -4.09 -6.65
N GLU A 38 5.81 -2.87 -6.71
CA GLU A 38 6.56 -1.72 -7.20
C GLU A 38 6.48 -0.57 -6.21
N LEU A 39 7.63 0.03 -5.88
CA LEU A 39 7.69 1.28 -5.14
C LEU A 39 7.25 2.42 -6.07
N LYS A 40 6.28 3.20 -5.64
CA LYS A 40 5.70 4.32 -6.39
C LYS A 40 5.73 5.61 -5.56
N GLU A 41 5.72 6.71 -6.27
CA GLU A 41 5.56 8.05 -5.73
C GLU A 41 4.37 8.74 -6.41
N LEU A 42 3.45 9.29 -5.62
CA LEU A 42 2.41 10.19 -6.08
C LEU A 42 2.75 11.60 -5.63
N LYS A 43 2.99 12.49 -6.57
CA LYS A 43 3.11 13.94 -6.32
C LYS A 43 1.75 14.57 -6.38
N THR A 44 1.39 15.29 -5.33
CA THR A 44 0.14 16.03 -5.24
C THR A 44 0.33 17.47 -5.68
N ASP A 45 -0.74 18.15 -6.06
CA ASP A 45 -0.73 19.52 -6.62
C ASP A 45 -0.10 20.55 -5.68
N ASN A 46 -0.12 20.29 -4.37
CA ASN A 46 0.53 21.11 -3.36
C ASN A 46 2.04 20.81 -3.15
N GLY A 47 2.62 19.97 -4.03
CA GLY A 47 4.05 19.61 -4.01
C GLY A 47 4.43 18.57 -2.97
N GLN A 48 3.48 17.89 -2.35
CA GLN A 48 3.73 16.78 -1.41
C GLN A 48 3.96 15.48 -2.17
N SER A 49 4.79 14.60 -1.60
CA SER A 49 5.05 13.26 -2.12
C SER A 49 4.46 12.22 -1.19
N LEU A 50 3.60 11.37 -1.74
CA LEU A 50 3.12 10.16 -1.09
C LEU A 50 3.86 8.95 -1.67
N ILE A 51 4.58 8.24 -0.84
CA ILE A 51 5.30 7.02 -1.21
C ILE A 51 4.45 5.81 -0.84
N TYR A 52 4.37 4.84 -1.74
CA TYR A 52 3.61 3.61 -1.51
C TYR A 52 4.20 2.43 -2.29
N ASP A 53 3.98 1.24 -1.78
CA ASP A 53 4.21 0.02 -2.52
C ASP A 53 2.91 -0.40 -3.21
N LEU A 54 2.95 -0.52 -4.52
CA LEU A 54 1.85 -1.04 -5.32
C LEU A 54 1.99 -2.55 -5.48
N TYR A 55 1.10 -3.29 -4.85
CA TYR A 55 0.95 -4.74 -5.02
C TYR A 55 -0.08 -4.99 -6.11
N LYS A 56 0.35 -5.42 -7.26
CA LYS A 56 -0.49 -5.64 -8.44
C LYS A 56 -0.54 -7.12 -8.78
N PRO A 57 -1.70 -7.79 -8.73
CA PRO A 57 -1.85 -9.13 -9.26
C PRO A 57 -1.54 -9.16 -10.77
N LYS A 58 -0.81 -10.16 -11.25
CA LYS A 58 -0.50 -10.29 -12.71
C LYS A 58 -1.73 -10.43 -13.59
N ILE A 59 -2.84 -10.89 -13.02
CA ILE A 59 -4.13 -10.95 -13.73
C ILE A 59 -4.72 -9.56 -13.99
N ALA A 60 -4.30 -8.52 -13.21
CA ALA A 60 -4.82 -7.18 -13.32
C ALA A 60 -4.25 -6.45 -14.53
N ASN A 61 -5.11 -6.08 -15.46
CA ASN A 61 -4.78 -5.33 -16.66
C ASN A 61 -6.01 -4.50 -17.12
N LYS A 62 -5.89 -3.75 -18.22
CA LYS A 62 -6.97 -2.90 -18.74
C LYS A 62 -8.25 -3.65 -19.13
N ASP A 63 -8.12 -4.92 -19.50
CA ASP A 63 -9.24 -5.77 -19.94
C ASP A 63 -9.80 -6.61 -18.79
N ASN A 64 -9.03 -6.78 -17.72
CA ASN A 64 -9.41 -7.46 -16.50
C ASN A 64 -9.11 -6.56 -15.29
N LYS A 65 -10.00 -5.62 -15.05
CA LYS A 65 -9.90 -4.69 -13.92
C LYS A 65 -10.20 -5.39 -12.61
N VAL A 66 -9.50 -4.98 -11.55
CA VAL A 66 -9.61 -5.57 -10.22
C VAL A 66 -9.95 -4.52 -9.17
N PRO A 67 -10.55 -4.91 -8.02
CA PRO A 67 -10.74 -4.01 -6.89
C PRO A 67 -9.41 -3.42 -6.43
N PHE A 68 -9.47 -2.19 -5.92
CA PHE A 68 -8.31 -1.48 -5.40
C PHE A 68 -8.47 -1.19 -3.91
N VAL A 69 -7.46 -1.52 -3.12
CA VAL A 69 -7.49 -1.31 -1.67
C VAL A 69 -6.29 -0.47 -1.25
N ILE A 70 -6.55 0.60 -0.51
CA ILE A 70 -5.51 1.42 0.08
C ILE A 70 -5.34 1.00 1.53
N VAL A 71 -4.11 0.62 1.91
CA VAL A 71 -3.77 0.15 3.26
C VAL A 71 -2.92 1.22 3.95
N VAL A 72 -3.40 1.68 5.11
CA VAL A 72 -2.79 2.78 5.86
C VAL A 72 -2.31 2.28 7.22
N PRO A 73 -1.00 2.32 7.52
CA PRO A 73 -0.47 1.92 8.82
C PRO A 73 -0.79 2.92 9.93
N GLY A 74 -0.51 2.52 11.16
CA GLY A 74 -0.69 3.33 12.36
C GLY A 74 0.36 4.43 12.52
N PHE A 75 0.19 5.23 13.59
CA PHE A 75 1.12 6.31 13.92
C PHE A 75 2.53 5.78 14.18
N GLN A 76 3.54 6.52 13.71
CA GLN A 76 4.97 6.15 13.74
C GLN A 76 5.30 4.78 13.12
N ARG A 77 4.47 4.34 12.18
CA ARG A 77 4.71 3.13 11.40
C ARG A 77 4.88 3.48 9.93
N SER A 78 5.80 2.79 9.28
CA SER A 78 5.93 2.81 7.83
C SER A 78 5.07 1.70 7.19
N LYS A 79 4.98 1.74 5.87
CA LYS A 79 4.20 0.79 5.08
C LYS A 79 4.53 -0.68 5.37
N GLU A 80 5.78 -1.01 5.69
CA GLU A 80 6.22 -2.38 5.97
C GLU A 80 5.45 -3.05 7.11
N ALA A 81 4.89 -2.26 8.05
CA ALA A 81 4.15 -2.79 9.19
C ALA A 81 2.88 -3.58 8.81
N LEU A 82 2.31 -3.33 7.63
CA LEU A 82 1.10 -3.99 7.14
C LEU A 82 1.32 -4.74 5.81
N SER A 83 2.56 -5.07 5.47
CA SER A 83 2.91 -5.80 4.24
C SER A 83 2.24 -7.18 4.15
N ASN A 84 2.00 -7.82 5.30
CA ASN A 84 1.27 -9.09 5.38
C ASN A 84 -0.20 -8.95 4.93
N ILE A 85 -0.86 -7.83 5.24
CA ILE A 85 -2.22 -7.54 4.78
C ILE A 85 -2.21 -7.26 3.28
N ALA A 86 -1.27 -6.43 2.82
CA ALA A 86 -1.18 -6.07 1.41
C ALA A 86 -0.98 -7.30 0.51
N ILE A 87 -0.04 -8.20 0.87
CA ILE A 87 0.20 -9.40 0.07
C ILE A 87 -0.99 -10.36 0.10
N GLU A 88 -1.68 -10.51 1.24
CA GLU A 88 -2.82 -11.40 1.34
C GLU A 88 -4.02 -10.90 0.53
N LEU A 89 -4.30 -9.61 0.53
CA LEU A 89 -5.32 -9.01 -0.34
C LEU A 89 -4.98 -9.18 -1.82
N SER A 90 -3.70 -8.98 -2.17
CA SER A 90 -3.25 -9.14 -3.56
C SER A 90 -3.30 -10.59 -4.04
N ARG A 91 -3.05 -11.56 -3.17
CA ARG A 91 -3.26 -12.99 -3.46
C ARG A 91 -4.71 -13.33 -3.77
N ARG A 92 -5.65 -12.55 -3.24
CA ARG A 92 -7.09 -12.67 -3.50
C ARG A 92 -7.54 -11.91 -4.74
N GLY A 93 -6.61 -11.37 -5.51
CA GLY A 93 -6.89 -10.72 -6.79
C GLY A 93 -7.19 -9.23 -6.70
N MET A 94 -6.91 -8.57 -5.58
CA MET A 94 -7.07 -7.13 -5.42
C MET A 94 -5.75 -6.42 -5.69
N ALA A 95 -5.77 -5.29 -6.37
CA ALA A 95 -4.62 -4.39 -6.38
C ALA A 95 -4.57 -3.61 -5.06
N VAL A 96 -3.39 -3.46 -4.48
CA VAL A 96 -3.23 -2.83 -3.17
C VAL A 96 -2.15 -1.75 -3.22
N ALA A 97 -2.49 -0.57 -2.72
CA ALA A 97 -1.50 0.45 -2.41
C ALA A 97 -1.26 0.49 -0.90
N LEU A 98 -0.08 0.10 -0.48
CA LEU A 98 0.37 0.16 0.90
C LEU A 98 1.19 1.43 1.08
N ILE A 99 0.64 2.43 1.77
CA ILE A 99 1.22 3.78 1.82
C ILE A 99 2.14 4.00 3.01
N ASP A 100 3.14 4.85 2.83
CA ASP A 100 3.75 5.60 3.93
C ASP A 100 2.88 6.84 4.19
N PRO A 101 2.22 6.96 5.34
CA PRO A 101 1.42 8.15 5.63
C PRO A 101 2.24 9.43 5.58
N TYR A 102 1.67 10.56 5.23
CA TYR A 102 2.36 11.84 5.30
C TYR A 102 3.02 12.04 6.67
N ALA A 103 4.23 12.61 6.66
CA ALA A 103 5.12 12.80 7.79
C ALA A 103 5.60 11.48 8.45
N GLN A 104 5.51 10.35 7.75
CA GLN A 104 6.01 9.05 8.19
C GLN A 104 6.69 8.33 7.02
N GLY A 105 7.58 7.39 7.34
CA GLY A 105 8.32 6.62 6.34
C GLY A 105 9.07 7.51 5.34
N MET A 106 8.90 7.23 4.06
CA MET A 106 9.55 7.93 2.95
C MET A 106 8.67 9.06 2.36
N SER A 107 7.44 9.22 2.81
CA SER A 107 6.55 10.26 2.33
C SER A 107 6.92 11.65 2.85
N SER A 108 6.40 12.70 2.21
CA SER A 108 6.71 14.09 2.55
C SER A 108 6.50 14.40 4.02
N SER A 109 7.52 14.98 4.65
CA SER A 109 7.47 15.41 6.04
C SER A 109 7.05 16.88 6.22
N SER A 110 6.88 17.62 5.14
CA SER A 110 6.56 19.06 5.13
C SER A 110 5.11 19.37 5.53
N VAL A 111 4.25 18.34 5.58
CA VAL A 111 2.84 18.49 5.93
C VAL A 111 2.70 18.62 7.45
N SER A 112 1.98 19.63 7.91
CA SER A 112 1.63 19.70 9.33
C SER A 112 0.77 18.50 9.72
N ARG A 113 0.85 18.09 10.99
CA ARG A 113 0.05 16.97 11.51
C ARG A 113 -1.45 17.15 11.30
N ILE A 114 -1.94 18.39 11.42
CA ILE A 114 -3.35 18.73 11.20
C ILE A 114 -3.69 18.53 9.72
N ALA A 115 -2.89 19.09 8.80
CA ALA A 115 -3.10 18.92 7.36
C ALA A 115 -3.02 17.45 6.95
N ALA A 116 -2.08 16.67 7.48
CA ALA A 116 -2.00 15.24 7.23
C ALA A 116 -3.30 14.52 7.65
N THR A 117 -3.85 14.86 8.81
CA THR A 117 -5.09 14.26 9.32
C THR A 117 -6.29 14.58 8.42
N THR A 118 -6.44 15.84 7.99
CA THR A 118 -7.57 16.27 7.14
C THR A 118 -7.53 15.70 5.73
N GLN A 119 -6.34 15.29 5.28
CA GLN A 119 -6.11 14.66 3.97
C GLN A 119 -6.05 13.12 4.06
N GLY A 120 -6.52 12.54 5.16
CA GLY A 120 -6.42 11.08 5.38
C GLY A 120 -4.99 10.56 5.31
N TYR A 121 -4.02 11.37 5.75
CA TYR A 121 -2.59 11.08 5.71
C TYR A 121 -2.04 10.77 4.31
N GLY A 122 -2.64 11.32 3.25
CA GLY A 122 -2.31 11.09 1.86
C GLY A 122 -3.22 10.09 1.15
N MET A 123 -4.04 9.36 1.89
CA MET A 123 -4.95 8.36 1.31
C MET A 123 -5.94 8.99 0.33
N PHE A 124 -6.47 10.19 0.60
CA PHE A 124 -7.47 10.84 -0.26
C PHE A 124 -6.92 11.12 -1.66
N ALA A 125 -5.70 11.65 -1.76
CA ALA A 125 -5.05 11.88 -3.04
C ALA A 125 -4.92 10.60 -3.87
N LEU A 126 -4.69 9.46 -3.21
CA LEU A 126 -4.56 8.18 -3.90
C LEU A 126 -5.92 7.59 -4.32
N VAL A 127 -7.00 7.86 -3.55
CA VAL A 127 -8.38 7.54 -3.96
C VAL A 127 -8.73 8.33 -5.22
N ASP A 128 -8.51 9.65 -5.23
CA ASP A 128 -8.75 10.50 -6.39
C ASP A 128 -7.93 10.03 -7.60
N HIS A 129 -6.65 9.79 -7.41
CA HIS A 129 -5.75 9.30 -8.47
C HIS A 129 -6.23 7.98 -9.10
N ALA A 130 -6.71 7.05 -8.28
CA ALA A 130 -7.25 5.78 -8.76
C ALA A 130 -8.58 5.96 -9.47
N TYR A 131 -9.49 6.78 -8.91
CA TYR A 131 -10.80 7.06 -9.47
C TYR A 131 -10.71 7.76 -10.83
N ASP A 132 -9.76 8.67 -11.01
CA ASP A 132 -9.50 9.39 -12.25
C ASP A 132 -8.90 8.50 -13.36
N GLY A 133 -8.76 7.20 -13.11
CA GLY A 133 -8.33 6.22 -14.12
C GLY A 133 -6.83 6.15 -14.37
N ASN A 134 -6.01 6.74 -13.49
CA ASN A 134 -4.55 6.68 -13.60
C ASN A 134 -3.98 5.27 -13.40
N PHE A 135 -4.78 4.36 -12.87
CA PHE A 135 -4.49 2.93 -12.84
C PHE A 135 -5.44 2.18 -13.79
N PRO A 136 -5.04 1.91 -15.05
CA PRO A 136 -5.94 1.32 -16.06
C PRO A 136 -6.44 -0.08 -15.71
N PHE A 137 -5.82 -0.74 -14.74
CA PHE A 137 -6.17 -2.07 -14.22
C PHE A 137 -7.11 -2.03 -13.00
N VAL A 138 -7.47 -0.84 -12.50
CA VAL A 138 -8.36 -0.67 -11.35
C VAL A 138 -9.81 -0.54 -11.80
N ASP A 139 -10.68 -1.28 -11.12
CA ASP A 139 -12.13 -1.09 -11.19
C ASP A 139 -12.51 0.10 -10.30
N THR A 140 -12.83 1.22 -10.91
CA THR A 140 -13.14 2.47 -10.22
C THR A 140 -14.43 2.43 -9.40
N GLU A 141 -15.26 1.42 -9.60
CA GLU A 141 -16.46 1.16 -8.80
C GLU A 141 -16.17 0.28 -7.57
N LYS A 142 -14.90 -0.11 -7.35
CA LYS A 142 -14.48 -1.00 -6.26
C LYS A 142 -13.20 -0.50 -5.59
N ILE A 143 -13.21 0.74 -5.14
CA ILE A 143 -12.12 1.33 -4.37
C ILE A 143 -12.47 1.24 -2.87
N ALA A 144 -11.54 0.70 -2.09
CA ALA A 144 -11.70 0.53 -0.65
C ALA A 144 -10.49 1.03 0.12
N SER A 145 -10.67 1.31 1.40
CA SER A 145 -9.57 1.61 2.30
C SER A 145 -9.63 0.76 3.56
N THR A 146 -8.46 0.44 4.10
CA THR A 146 -8.32 -0.20 5.39
C THR A 146 -7.09 0.33 6.12
N GLY A 147 -7.06 0.21 7.42
CA GLY A 147 -5.90 0.64 8.16
C GLY A 147 -5.97 0.31 9.65
N HIS A 148 -4.80 0.37 10.27
CA HIS A 148 -4.61 0.10 11.68
C HIS A 148 -4.53 1.41 12.48
N SER A 149 -5.22 1.53 13.60
CA SER A 149 -5.13 2.67 14.52
C SER A 149 -5.35 4.02 13.81
N MET A 150 -4.32 4.86 13.68
CA MET A 150 -4.36 6.11 12.91
C MET A 150 -4.81 5.88 11.45
N GLY A 151 -4.36 4.80 10.84
CA GLY A 151 -4.79 4.42 9.48
C GLY A 151 -6.26 4.02 9.42
N GLY A 152 -6.80 3.39 10.48
CA GLY A 152 -8.23 3.15 10.62
C GLY A 152 -9.02 4.46 10.71
N ASN A 153 -8.52 5.45 11.46
CA ASN A 153 -9.10 6.79 11.49
C ASN A 153 -9.08 7.46 10.10
N ALA A 154 -8.01 7.28 9.33
CA ALA A 154 -7.94 7.77 7.95
C ALA A 154 -9.02 7.13 7.08
N ALA A 155 -9.26 5.83 7.21
CA ALA A 155 -10.29 5.13 6.46
C ALA A 155 -11.72 5.65 6.77
N ILE A 156 -12.04 5.87 8.07
CA ILE A 156 -13.33 6.48 8.48
C ILE A 156 -13.48 7.88 7.88
N ARG A 157 -12.44 8.72 8.02
CA ARG A 157 -12.46 10.07 7.47
C ARG A 157 -12.62 10.10 5.97
N GLY A 158 -12.02 9.14 5.26
CA GLY A 158 -12.21 8.97 3.82
C GLY A 158 -13.65 8.63 3.47
N ALA A 159 -14.27 7.71 4.20
CA ALA A 159 -15.67 7.37 3.99
C ALA A 159 -16.61 8.59 4.22
N ASP A 160 -16.37 9.37 5.27
CA ASP A 160 -17.13 10.61 5.54
C ASP A 160 -16.88 11.67 4.46
N TYR A 161 -15.62 11.90 4.07
CA TYR A 161 -15.25 12.91 3.08
C TYR A 161 -15.85 12.61 1.70
N PHE A 162 -15.57 11.42 1.16
CA PHE A 162 -16.06 11.03 -0.17
C PHE A 162 -17.58 10.78 -0.18
N GLY A 163 -18.16 10.35 0.94
CA GLY A 163 -19.60 10.24 1.09
C GLY A 163 -20.30 11.60 1.03
N LYS A 164 -19.79 12.63 1.71
CA LYS A 164 -20.31 14.00 1.64
C LYS A 164 -20.16 14.58 0.24
N GLN A 165 -19.00 14.44 -0.37
CA GLN A 165 -18.76 14.89 -1.75
C GLN A 165 -19.75 14.24 -2.72
N ALA A 166 -20.01 12.95 -2.59
CA ALA A 166 -20.97 12.22 -3.42
C ALA A 166 -22.40 12.78 -3.30
N ILE A 167 -22.83 13.11 -2.07
CA ILE A 167 -24.14 13.71 -1.82
C ILE A 167 -24.24 15.10 -2.45
N GLU A 168 -23.22 15.95 -2.25
CA GLU A 168 -23.19 17.31 -2.79
C GLU A 168 -23.18 17.33 -4.33
N GLU A 169 -22.46 16.40 -4.95
CA GLU A 169 -22.36 16.28 -6.41
C GLU A 169 -23.48 15.43 -7.04
N ASN A 170 -24.36 14.81 -6.24
CA ASN A 170 -25.36 13.84 -6.67
C ASN A 170 -24.77 12.71 -7.53
N LYS A 171 -23.67 12.13 -7.06
CA LYS A 171 -22.91 11.04 -7.68
C LYS A 171 -22.69 9.90 -6.70
N GLU A 172 -22.11 8.79 -7.18
CA GLU A 172 -21.62 7.73 -6.31
C GLU A 172 -20.33 8.13 -5.61
N SER A 173 -20.08 7.57 -4.44
CA SER A 173 -18.87 7.83 -3.68
C SER A 173 -17.65 7.20 -4.37
N LYS A 174 -16.55 7.94 -4.46
CA LYS A 174 -15.27 7.43 -4.96
C LYS A 174 -14.68 6.33 -4.08
N LEU A 175 -15.02 6.33 -2.80
CA LEU A 175 -14.62 5.31 -1.84
C LEU A 175 -15.84 4.46 -1.46
N HIS A 176 -15.85 3.19 -1.88
CA HIS A 176 -17.02 2.30 -1.79
C HIS A 176 -17.05 1.48 -0.50
N SER A 177 -15.90 1.29 0.16
CA SER A 177 -15.81 0.52 1.38
C SER A 177 -14.65 0.97 2.26
N CYS A 178 -14.85 0.92 3.58
CA CYS A 178 -13.76 1.06 4.54
C CYS A 178 -13.83 -0.06 5.58
N LEU A 179 -12.69 -0.63 5.90
CA LEU A 179 -12.53 -1.65 6.94
C LEU A 179 -11.58 -1.15 8.00
N LEU A 180 -12.01 -1.19 9.24
CA LEU A 180 -11.20 -0.82 10.38
C LEU A 180 -10.46 -2.05 10.89
N TYR A 181 -9.15 -1.92 11.03
CA TYR A 181 -8.33 -2.84 11.80
C TYR A 181 -7.83 -2.11 13.04
N THR A 182 -8.47 -2.35 14.16
CA THR A 182 -8.01 -1.89 15.45
C THR A 182 -7.34 -3.05 16.17
N SER A 183 -6.05 -2.90 16.51
CA SER A 183 -5.49 -3.79 17.52
C SER A 183 -6.12 -3.39 18.84
N ASP A 184 -6.86 -4.31 19.41
CA ASP A 184 -7.30 -4.34 20.80
C ASP A 184 -7.78 -3.01 21.40
N ALA A 185 -9.08 -2.81 21.35
CA ALA A 185 -9.76 -2.19 22.45
C ALA A 185 -9.66 -3.18 23.66
N ALA A 186 -8.57 -3.12 24.39
CA ALA A 186 -8.50 -3.61 25.75
C ALA A 186 -8.75 -2.46 26.68
#